data_0b4523bf4cab7079b54b0a6edeacf1ec
#
_entry.id   0b4523bf4cab7079b54b0a6edeacf1ec
#
_cell.length_a   1.000
_cell.length_b   1.000
_cell.length_c   1.000
_cell.angle_alpha   90.00
_cell.angle_beta   90.00
_cell.angle_gamma   90.00
#
_symmetry.space_group_name_H-M   'P 1'
#
loop_
_entity.id
_entity.type
_entity.pdbx_description
1 polymer ?
#
loop_
_entity_poly.entity_id
_entity_poly.type
_entity_poly.pdbx_seq_one_letter_code
_entity_poly.pdbx_strand_id
1 'polypeptide(L)'
;MRRIQSESRREATKSRLAKPKTLPSDLSEFKEASRRFSDRNAIVHDLEPIYLEASTDDGILNGKSILIKDNIAVQGWPLSCSSKILDQYISPYNSTVVTKILQNGGVIVGKTNHDEFAMGSSNERSVFGPVKHPTTTDRVPGGSSGGSATAVKL
;
A
#
# COMPACT_ATOMS: atom_id res chain seq x y z
N MET A 1 9.49 0.53 28.06
CA MET A 1 10.67 0.11 27.27
C MET A 1 10.36 -0.34 25.82
N ARG A 2 9.21 -0.99 25.50
CA ARG A 2 8.92 -1.43 24.10
C ARG A 2 8.64 -0.31 23.08
N ARG A 3 8.15 0.86 23.50
CA ARG A 3 7.82 2.00 22.63
C ARG A 3 9.06 2.68 22.01
N ILE A 4 10.15 2.80 22.77
CA ILE A 4 11.39 3.47 22.34
C ILE A 4 12.14 2.65 21.27
N GLN A 5 12.09 1.30 21.34
CA GLN A 5 12.71 0.44 20.33
C GLN A 5 11.98 0.45 18.96
N SER A 6 10.66 0.74 18.95
CA SER A 6 9.90 0.84 17.69
C SER A 6 10.19 2.15 16.95
N GLU A 7 10.41 3.24 17.66
CA GLU A 7 10.72 4.56 17.07
C GLU A 7 12.13 4.58 16.48
N SER A 8 13.14 4.07 17.21
CA SER A 8 14.52 4.00 16.70
C SER A 8 14.67 3.09 15.47
N ARG A 9 13.89 2.00 15.39
CA ARG A 9 13.84 1.14 14.19
C ARG A 9 13.15 1.82 13.02
N ARG A 10 12.09 2.60 13.27
CA ARG A 10 11.42 3.41 12.26
C ARG A 10 12.33 4.51 11.71
N GLU A 11 13.09 5.17 12.55
CA GLU A 11 14.07 6.19 12.15
C GLU A 11 15.25 5.59 11.37
N ALA A 12 15.81 4.46 11.81
CA ALA A 12 16.88 3.76 11.11
C ALA A 12 16.45 3.25 9.73
N THR A 13 15.17 2.91 9.53
CA THR A 13 14.64 2.50 8.23
C THR A 13 14.39 3.72 7.33
N LYS A 14 13.92 4.85 7.89
CA LYS A 14 13.77 6.13 7.16
C LYS A 14 15.10 6.65 6.61
N SER A 15 16.21 6.46 7.32
CA SER A 15 17.53 6.96 6.88
C SER A 15 18.14 6.20 5.70
N ARG A 16 17.58 5.03 5.31
CA ARG A 16 18.06 4.21 4.18
C ARG A 16 17.22 4.35 2.92
N LEU A 17 16.09 5.03 3.02
CA LEU A 17 15.20 5.27 1.88
C LEU A 17 15.47 6.70 1.39
N ALA A 18 16.18 6.80 0.30
CA ALA A 18 16.49 8.08 -0.32
C ALA A 18 15.22 8.74 -0.89
N LYS A 19 15.22 10.08 -0.95
CA LYS A 19 14.13 10.81 -1.60
C LYS A 19 14.32 10.76 -3.12
N PRO A 20 13.27 10.57 -3.95
CA PRO A 20 13.41 10.57 -5.39
C PRO A 20 13.90 11.93 -5.87
N LYS A 21 14.63 11.94 -6.95
CA LYS A 21 14.93 13.18 -7.67
C LYS A 21 13.67 13.82 -8.23
N THR A 22 12.67 13.00 -8.56
CA THR A 22 11.36 13.44 -9.06
C THR A 22 10.26 12.55 -8.45
N LEU A 23 9.22 13.17 -7.88
CA LEU A 23 8.00 12.45 -7.50
C LEU A 23 7.25 12.04 -8.78
N PRO A 24 6.51 10.89 -8.75
CA PRO A 24 5.63 10.53 -9.85
C PRO A 24 4.73 11.70 -10.23
N SER A 25 4.58 11.95 -11.53
CA SER A 25 3.68 13.00 -12.04
C SER A 25 2.22 12.77 -11.64
N ASP A 26 1.85 11.50 -11.41
CA ASP A 26 0.52 11.05 -11.00
C ASP A 26 0.30 11.03 -9.48
N LEU A 27 1.34 11.33 -8.67
CA LEU A 27 1.22 11.24 -7.19
C LEU A 27 0.22 12.25 -6.60
N SER A 28 0.16 13.45 -7.16
CA SER A 28 -0.80 14.48 -6.73
C SER A 28 -2.23 14.06 -7.07
N GLU A 29 -2.43 13.53 -8.26
CA GLU A 29 -3.70 12.99 -8.72
C GLU A 29 -4.15 11.79 -7.86
N PHE A 30 -3.21 10.86 -7.59
CA PHE A 30 -3.45 9.75 -6.67
C PHE A 30 -3.89 10.23 -5.27
N LYS A 31 -3.18 11.21 -4.69
CA LYS A 31 -3.53 11.74 -3.35
C LYS A 31 -4.90 12.40 -3.34
N GLU A 32 -5.25 13.12 -4.39
CA GLU A 32 -6.57 13.74 -4.53
C GLU A 32 -7.67 12.68 -4.68
N ALA A 33 -7.49 11.69 -5.56
CA ALA A 33 -8.42 10.57 -5.74
C ALA A 33 -8.59 9.78 -4.43
N SER A 34 -7.51 9.47 -3.72
CA SER A 34 -7.54 8.78 -2.42
C SER A 34 -8.39 9.51 -1.39
N ARG A 35 -8.29 10.84 -1.32
CA ARG A 35 -9.12 11.66 -0.42
C ARG A 35 -10.58 11.70 -0.86
N ARG A 36 -10.82 11.98 -2.16
CA ARG A 36 -12.16 12.10 -2.73
C ARG A 36 -12.98 10.83 -2.57
N PHE A 37 -12.34 9.67 -2.68
CA PHE A 37 -12.99 8.36 -2.62
C PHE A 37 -12.66 7.58 -1.34
N SER A 38 -12.31 8.28 -0.27
CA SER A 38 -12.00 7.65 1.03
C SER A 38 -13.16 6.81 1.59
N ASP A 39 -14.40 7.17 1.27
CA ASP A 39 -15.61 6.44 1.64
C ASP A 39 -15.72 5.05 0.98
N ARG A 40 -14.92 4.77 -0.06
CA ARG A 40 -14.83 3.45 -0.69
C ARG A 40 -14.02 2.45 0.13
N ASN A 41 -13.25 2.94 1.09
CA ASN A 41 -12.43 2.12 1.98
C ASN A 41 -11.45 1.17 1.25
N ALA A 42 -10.99 1.61 0.08
CA ALA A 42 -10.13 0.81 -0.80
C ALA A 42 -8.66 0.85 -0.37
N ILE A 43 -8.21 1.96 0.21
CA ILE A 43 -6.83 2.20 0.62
C ILE A 43 -6.77 2.20 2.14
N VAL A 44 -5.78 1.48 2.68
CA VAL A 44 -5.49 1.40 4.11
C VAL A 44 -4.07 1.90 4.35
N HIS A 45 -3.79 2.45 5.52
CA HIS A 45 -2.52 3.07 5.89
C HIS A 45 -2.14 4.29 5.01
N ASP A 46 -2.17 5.45 5.62
CA ASP A 46 -1.63 6.69 5.05
C ASP A 46 -0.12 6.71 5.29
N LEU A 47 0.64 6.44 4.23
CA LEU A 47 2.07 6.20 4.30
C LEU A 47 2.83 7.07 3.29
N GLU A 48 4.06 7.44 3.64
CA GLU A 48 4.93 8.12 2.69
C GLU A 48 5.38 7.17 1.56
N PRO A 49 5.38 7.61 0.30
CA PRO A 49 5.80 6.79 -0.84
C PRO A 49 7.21 6.22 -0.70
N ILE A 50 7.40 4.98 -1.18
CA ILE A 50 8.70 4.29 -1.20
C ILE A 50 9.17 4.09 -2.65
N TYR A 51 10.44 4.38 -2.89
CA TYR A 51 11.15 4.19 -4.15
C TYR A 51 12.62 3.83 -3.88
N LEU A 52 13.34 3.34 -4.90
CA LEU A 52 14.79 3.16 -4.87
C LEU A 52 15.48 4.31 -5.60
N GLU A 53 16.53 4.86 -4.97
CA GLU A 53 17.36 5.93 -5.53
C GLU A 53 18.07 5.54 -6.83
N ALA A 54 18.38 4.28 -6.98
CA ALA A 54 19.15 3.72 -8.09
C ALA A 54 18.27 3.01 -9.13
N SER A 55 16.97 3.28 -9.19
CA SER A 55 16.17 2.82 -10.32
C SER A 55 16.72 3.53 -11.56
N THR A 56 17.23 2.74 -12.50
CA THR A 56 17.65 3.27 -13.79
C THR A 56 16.45 3.95 -14.44
N ASP A 57 16.66 5.12 -15.04
CA ASP A 57 15.62 5.84 -15.81
C ASP A 57 15.00 4.98 -16.93
N ASP A 58 15.57 3.80 -17.19
CA ASP A 58 15.18 2.81 -18.19
C ASP A 58 14.23 1.72 -17.68
N GLY A 59 13.80 1.75 -16.41
CA GLY A 59 12.87 0.76 -15.84
C GLY A 59 11.48 0.85 -16.47
N ILE A 60 10.87 -0.29 -16.80
CA ILE A 60 9.53 -0.35 -17.44
C ILE A 60 8.40 0.29 -16.60
N LEU A 61 8.63 0.47 -15.29
CA LEU A 61 7.70 1.09 -14.35
C LEU A 61 8.13 2.52 -13.96
N ASN A 62 9.07 3.10 -14.67
CA ASN A 62 9.68 4.39 -14.32
C ASN A 62 8.63 5.44 -13.93
N GLY A 63 8.67 5.87 -12.67
CA GLY A 63 7.78 6.86 -12.09
C GLY A 63 6.30 6.46 -11.94
N LYS A 64 5.93 5.20 -12.18
CA LYS A 64 4.54 4.76 -12.01
C LYS A 64 4.19 4.57 -10.54
N SER A 65 3.06 5.14 -10.10
CA SER A 65 2.49 4.94 -8.77
C SER A 65 1.85 3.57 -8.66
N ILE A 66 2.23 2.80 -7.64
CA ILE A 66 1.80 1.42 -7.45
C ILE A 66 1.22 1.24 -6.04
N LEU A 67 0.02 0.70 -5.97
CA LEU A 67 -0.61 0.25 -4.74
C LEU A 67 -0.32 -1.23 -4.50
N ILE A 68 -0.05 -1.59 -3.26
CA ILE A 68 0.30 -2.95 -2.85
C ILE A 68 -0.79 -3.49 -1.91
N LYS A 69 -1.30 -4.69 -2.17
CA LYS A 69 -2.25 -5.36 -1.27
C LYS A 69 -1.63 -5.54 0.12
N ASP A 70 -2.40 -5.34 1.19
CA ASP A 70 -1.86 -5.30 2.56
C ASP A 70 -1.36 -6.65 3.11
N ASN A 71 -1.46 -7.73 2.36
CA ASN A 71 -0.79 -9.00 2.66
C ASN A 71 0.56 -9.17 1.96
N ILE A 72 1.05 -8.15 1.24
CA ILE A 72 2.34 -8.16 0.55
C ILE A 72 3.34 -7.32 1.35
N ALA A 73 4.46 -7.92 1.72
CA ALA A 73 5.47 -7.31 2.57
C ALA A 73 6.20 -6.15 1.87
N VAL A 74 6.19 -4.98 2.50
CA VAL A 74 6.97 -3.79 2.14
C VAL A 74 7.79 -3.41 3.36
N GLN A 75 9.10 -3.41 3.25
CA GLN A 75 10.01 -3.17 4.38
C GLN A 75 9.72 -1.84 5.09
N GLY A 76 9.59 -1.88 6.40
CA GLY A 76 9.31 -0.71 7.23
C GLY A 76 7.85 -0.27 7.25
N TRP A 77 6.97 -0.92 6.48
CA TRP A 77 5.55 -0.62 6.45
C TRP A 77 4.70 -1.64 7.23
N PRO A 78 3.50 -1.23 7.67
CA PRO A 78 2.52 -2.16 8.24
C PRO A 78 2.23 -3.32 7.29
N LEU A 79 2.06 -4.50 7.86
CA LEU A 79 1.64 -5.70 7.17
C LEU A 79 0.58 -6.37 8.04
N SER A 80 -0.63 -5.80 8.05
CA SER A 80 -1.69 -6.26 8.94
C SER A 80 -2.46 -7.47 8.40
N CYS A 81 -2.33 -7.77 7.11
CA CYS A 81 -3.16 -8.76 6.43
C CYS A 81 -4.68 -8.50 6.63
N SER A 82 -5.06 -7.22 6.77
CA SER A 82 -6.42 -6.78 7.12
C SER A 82 -6.98 -7.45 8.38
N SER A 83 -6.11 -7.84 9.31
CA SER A 83 -6.42 -8.56 10.55
C SER A 83 -5.96 -7.80 11.78
N LYS A 84 -6.78 -7.83 12.84
CA LYS A 84 -6.41 -7.30 14.14
C LYS A 84 -5.26 -8.06 14.80
N ILE A 85 -5.02 -9.31 14.40
CA ILE A 85 -3.93 -10.15 14.93
C ILE A 85 -2.56 -9.53 14.61
N LEU A 86 -2.41 -8.91 13.42
CA LEU A 86 -1.16 -8.31 12.94
C LEU A 86 -1.18 -6.77 12.95
N ASP A 87 -2.11 -6.13 13.66
CA ASP A 87 -2.32 -4.68 13.65
C ASP A 87 -1.04 -3.85 13.90
N GLN A 88 -0.13 -4.34 14.76
CA GLN A 88 1.14 -3.66 15.09
C GLN A 88 2.36 -4.25 14.36
N TYR A 89 2.15 -5.15 13.42
CA TYR A 89 3.27 -5.80 12.75
C TYR A 89 3.82 -4.92 11.63
N ILE A 90 5.13 -4.64 11.71
CA ILE A 90 5.90 -3.91 10.68
C ILE A 90 6.81 -4.91 9.97
N SER A 91 6.71 -4.98 8.64
CA SER A 91 7.52 -5.91 7.85
C SER A 91 9.02 -5.55 7.91
N PRO A 92 9.90 -6.49 8.26
CA PRO A 92 11.35 -6.27 8.26
C PRO A 92 12.00 -6.44 6.88
N TYR A 93 11.25 -6.82 5.85
CA TYR A 93 11.78 -7.11 4.50
C TYR A 93 10.77 -6.73 3.41
N ASN A 94 11.26 -6.62 2.18
CA ASN A 94 10.44 -6.54 0.98
C ASN A 94 10.15 -7.95 0.43
N SER A 95 8.91 -8.19 0.00
CA SER A 95 8.62 -9.35 -0.84
C SER A 95 9.34 -9.24 -2.19
N THR A 96 9.50 -10.37 -2.87
CA THR A 96 10.16 -10.41 -4.20
C THR A 96 9.48 -9.49 -5.21
N VAL A 97 8.14 -9.43 -5.21
CA VAL A 97 7.40 -8.55 -6.14
C VAL A 97 7.68 -7.08 -5.85
N VAL A 98 7.71 -6.67 -4.59
CA VAL A 98 8.05 -5.30 -4.18
C VAL A 98 9.47 -4.94 -4.60
N THR A 99 10.44 -5.83 -4.37
CA THR A 99 11.82 -5.63 -4.81
C THR A 99 11.91 -5.43 -6.33
N LYS A 100 11.20 -6.25 -7.11
CA LYS A 100 11.17 -6.12 -8.58
C LYS A 100 10.50 -4.82 -9.04
N ILE A 101 9.40 -4.41 -8.41
CA ILE A 101 8.73 -3.13 -8.71
C ILE A 101 9.70 -1.96 -8.51
N LEU A 102 10.35 -1.90 -7.36
CA LEU A 102 11.29 -0.83 -7.03
C LEU A 102 12.51 -0.83 -7.96
N GLN A 103 13.07 -2.00 -8.29
CA GLN A 103 14.19 -2.15 -9.23
C GLN A 103 13.84 -1.68 -10.66
N ASN A 104 12.58 -1.73 -11.04
CA ASN A 104 12.09 -1.25 -12.34
C ASN A 104 11.55 0.19 -12.30
N GLY A 105 11.86 0.95 -11.26
CA GLY A 105 11.52 2.37 -11.15
C GLY A 105 10.10 2.66 -10.68
N GLY A 106 9.34 1.65 -10.25
CA GLY A 106 8.01 1.86 -9.68
C GLY A 106 8.07 2.52 -8.31
N VAL A 107 7.07 3.33 -7.99
CA VAL A 107 6.91 4.02 -6.70
C VAL A 107 5.73 3.42 -5.95
N ILE A 108 5.97 2.89 -4.75
CA ILE A 108 4.90 2.35 -3.92
C ILE A 108 4.29 3.48 -3.12
N VAL A 109 3.00 3.74 -3.35
CA VAL A 109 2.29 4.91 -2.82
C VAL A 109 1.27 4.58 -1.72
N GLY A 110 0.98 3.29 -1.48
CA GLY A 110 0.05 2.90 -0.43
C GLY A 110 -0.28 1.42 -0.41
N LYS A 111 -1.13 1.05 0.53
CA LYS A 111 -1.63 -0.31 0.72
C LYS A 111 -3.12 -0.40 0.45
N THR A 112 -3.57 -1.48 -0.18
CA THR A 112 -4.99 -1.71 -0.46
C THR A 112 -5.62 -2.68 0.53
N ASN A 113 -6.88 -2.38 0.87
CA ASN A 113 -7.73 -3.20 1.72
C ASN A 113 -8.10 -4.53 1.04
N HIS A 114 -8.33 -5.57 1.84
CA HIS A 114 -8.70 -6.89 1.35
C HIS A 114 -9.40 -7.72 2.44
N ASP A 115 -9.96 -8.87 2.10
CA ASP A 115 -10.48 -9.80 3.11
C ASP A 115 -9.36 -10.28 4.05
N GLU A 116 -9.68 -10.46 5.32
CA GLU A 116 -8.73 -10.89 6.35
C GLU A 116 -7.93 -12.12 5.91
N PHE A 117 -6.59 -12.05 6.00
CA PHE A 117 -5.62 -13.05 5.50
C PHE A 117 -5.86 -13.49 4.06
N ALA A 118 -6.47 -12.66 3.22
CA ALA A 118 -6.85 -12.96 1.84
C ALA A 118 -7.87 -14.12 1.72
N MET A 119 -8.59 -14.43 2.78
CA MET A 119 -9.56 -15.52 2.85
C MET A 119 -10.98 -14.98 2.76
N GLY A 120 -11.44 -14.72 1.54
CA GLY A 120 -12.76 -14.20 1.25
C GLY A 120 -12.95 -13.90 -0.22
N SER A 121 -14.19 -13.58 -0.61
CA SER A 121 -14.57 -13.33 -2.01
C SER A 121 -15.37 -12.05 -2.22
N SER A 122 -15.63 -11.27 -1.15
CA SER A 122 -16.47 -10.07 -1.22
C SER A 122 -15.77 -8.78 -0.73
N ASN A 123 -14.68 -8.91 0.02
CA ASN A 123 -13.98 -7.85 0.75
C ASN A 123 -14.84 -7.18 1.85
N GLU A 124 -15.68 -7.97 2.48
CA GLU A 124 -16.47 -7.53 3.65
C GLU A 124 -15.78 -7.84 4.98
N ARG A 125 -14.85 -8.80 4.98
CA ARG A 125 -14.14 -9.28 6.17
C ARG A 125 -12.76 -8.67 6.27
N SER A 126 -12.71 -7.45 6.75
CA SER A 126 -11.48 -6.70 6.99
C SER A 126 -11.59 -5.96 8.32
N VAL A 127 -10.49 -5.86 9.06
CA VAL A 127 -10.42 -5.02 10.27
C VAL A 127 -10.71 -3.54 9.96
N PHE A 128 -10.45 -3.11 8.74
CA PHE A 128 -10.72 -1.74 8.26
C PHE A 128 -12.17 -1.55 7.80
N GLY A 129 -12.98 -2.60 7.82
CA GLY A 129 -14.32 -2.61 7.28
C GLY A 129 -14.42 -2.97 5.79
N PRO A 130 -15.64 -3.10 5.25
CA PRO A 130 -15.88 -3.52 3.89
C PRO A 130 -15.39 -2.50 2.86
N VAL A 131 -14.89 -2.99 1.74
CA VAL A 131 -14.63 -2.15 0.56
C VAL A 131 -15.92 -2.01 -0.23
N LYS A 132 -16.23 -0.80 -0.66
CA LYS A 132 -17.40 -0.53 -1.51
C LYS A 132 -17.03 -0.57 -2.99
N HIS A 133 -17.97 -1.01 -3.82
CA HIS A 133 -17.82 -0.99 -5.26
C HIS A 133 -17.57 0.45 -5.76
N PRO A 134 -16.68 0.67 -6.74
CA PRO A 134 -16.24 2.02 -7.15
C PRO A 134 -17.37 2.92 -7.67
N THR A 135 -18.37 2.35 -8.32
CA THR A 135 -19.48 3.12 -8.93
C THR A 135 -20.81 2.94 -8.23
N THR A 136 -21.01 1.85 -7.48
CA THR A 136 -22.30 1.46 -6.89
C THR A 136 -22.10 1.12 -5.43
N THR A 137 -22.30 2.08 -4.52
CA THR A 137 -21.90 2.01 -3.10
C THR A 137 -22.68 1.00 -2.26
N ASP A 138 -23.78 0.47 -2.77
CA ASP A 138 -24.59 -0.59 -2.15
C ASP A 138 -24.08 -1.99 -2.49
N ARG A 139 -22.98 -2.12 -3.21
CA ARG A 139 -22.38 -3.39 -3.62
C ARG A 139 -20.93 -3.49 -3.17
N VAL A 140 -20.44 -4.72 -3.12
CA VAL A 140 -19.06 -5.06 -2.90
C VAL A 140 -18.32 -5.26 -4.22
N PRO A 141 -17.01 -5.00 -4.29
CA PRO A 141 -16.22 -5.12 -5.52
C PRO A 141 -15.82 -6.57 -5.86
N GLY A 142 -16.14 -7.51 -4.98
CA GLY A 142 -15.55 -8.84 -4.96
C GLY A 142 -14.26 -8.87 -4.11
N GLY A 143 -13.69 -10.04 -3.93
CA GLY A 143 -12.53 -10.26 -3.04
C GLY A 143 -11.68 -11.46 -3.49
N SER A 144 -10.62 -11.67 -2.79
CA SER A 144 -10.12 -10.96 -1.60
C SER A 144 -9.43 -9.61 -1.90
N SER A 145 -9.13 -9.24 -3.14
CA SER A 145 -8.38 -8.03 -3.55
C SER A 145 -9.32 -6.87 -3.95
N GLY A 146 -10.46 -6.72 -3.27
CA GLY A 146 -11.47 -5.71 -3.61
C GLY A 146 -10.95 -4.29 -3.56
N GLY A 147 -10.09 -3.95 -2.58
CA GLY A 147 -9.45 -2.64 -2.51
C GLY A 147 -8.60 -2.33 -3.72
N SER A 148 -7.81 -3.30 -4.21
CA SER A 148 -7.01 -3.12 -5.43
C SER A 148 -7.90 -2.91 -6.66
N ALA A 149 -8.96 -3.71 -6.82
CA ALA A 149 -9.89 -3.58 -7.93
C ALA A 149 -10.62 -2.22 -7.93
N THR A 150 -11.07 -1.78 -6.75
CA THR A 150 -11.71 -0.46 -6.57
C THR A 150 -10.74 0.67 -6.87
N ALA A 151 -9.53 0.63 -6.32
CA ALA A 151 -8.54 1.70 -6.49
C ALA A 151 -8.12 1.92 -7.96
N VAL A 152 -8.04 0.86 -8.77
CA VAL A 152 -7.72 0.99 -10.22
C VAL A 152 -8.85 1.68 -11.00
N LYS A 153 -10.08 1.62 -10.51
CA LYS A 153 -11.25 2.19 -11.20
C LYS A 153 -11.51 3.65 -10.82
N LEU A 154 -10.98 4.08 -9.69
CA LEU A 154 -11.17 5.45 -9.18
C LEU A 154 -10.18 6.44 -9.80
#